data_68d2f6155b113424a28a1d399ea5278c
#
_entry.id   68d2f6155b113424a28a1d399ea5278c
#
_cell.length_a   1.000
_cell.length_b   1.000
_cell.length_c   1.000
_cell.angle_alpha   90.00
_cell.angle_beta   90.00
_cell.angle_gamma   90.00
#
_symmetry.space_group_name_H-M   'P 1'
#
loop_
_entity.id
_entity.type
_entity.pdbx_description
1 polymer ?
#
loop_
_entity_poly.entity_id
_entity_poly.type
_entity_poly.pdbx_seq_one_letter_code
_entity_poly.pdbx_strand_id
1 'polypeptide(L)'
;MESWLKESGAVGLEDLELVEFPVTGRGARALRRFKQGERILTIPGDCLWTVEHAYADPLLGPVLCSTQPPLSVEDTLAIYLLFVRSRESGYDGPRSHVAALPASYSSSIFFENDELEVCAGTSLYTITKQLEQRIEDDYRGLVMRVLGLHPDLFPLDKFMIADYKWALCSVWSRAMDFVLPDGKSLRGLAPFADMLNHSPDVVQCHAYDPLSGSLSVLAGKNYELGDQVSIFYGSIPNNRLLRLYGFVMPDNPNDSYDLVLSTHPIAPFYGKKQKLWALAGLDSISTISLTLTDPLPKNVLQYLRIQRLDESDLAAIALQKLYTREKISDAKEVEVLQFVTESIGSLLDSFGTRLEKLQENLAEGVYPPGGNAWAAAHVSLGEQRVLRLAKKRAEDLLTAVKSRNEIERALSSPLHWCANCGKDSVPLMLCGRCKGVMYCGRACQVAHFKQHKAICRATTTKNRDTMK
;
A
#
# COMPACT_ATOMS: atom_id res chain seq x y z
N MET A 1 -24.02 -1.82 18.58
CA MET A 1 -23.44 -0.85 17.60
C MET A 1 -24.54 -0.19 16.79
N GLU A 2 -25.33 -0.92 16.03
CA GLU A 2 -26.35 -0.33 15.13
C GLU A 2 -27.42 0.49 15.86
N SER A 3 -27.91 0.05 17.00
CA SER A 3 -28.89 0.81 17.83
C SER A 3 -28.30 2.16 18.24
N TRP A 4 -27.08 2.15 18.75
CA TRP A 4 -26.37 3.38 19.12
C TRP A 4 -26.21 4.32 17.92
N LEU A 5 -25.77 3.80 16.77
CA LEU A 5 -25.59 4.61 15.56
C LEU A 5 -26.92 5.22 15.07
N LYS A 6 -28.00 4.44 15.09
CA LYS A 6 -29.37 4.92 14.73
C LYS A 6 -29.84 6.02 15.67
N GLU A 7 -29.67 5.83 16.97
CA GLU A 7 -30.01 6.83 18.00
C GLU A 7 -29.16 8.12 17.84
N SER A 8 -27.94 7.99 17.36
CA SER A 8 -27.04 9.12 17.06
C SER A 8 -27.30 9.77 15.68
N GLY A 9 -28.27 9.28 14.89
CA GLY A 9 -28.66 9.87 13.61
C GLY A 9 -27.96 9.29 12.38
N ALA A 10 -27.34 8.10 12.49
CA ALA A 10 -26.83 7.40 11.30
C ALA A 10 -27.98 6.99 10.37
N VAL A 11 -27.72 7.06 9.06
CA VAL A 11 -28.70 6.77 8.00
C VAL A 11 -28.20 5.63 7.13
N GLY A 12 -29.11 4.75 6.67
CA GLY A 12 -28.85 3.67 5.73
C GLY A 12 -28.49 2.32 6.37
N LEU A 13 -28.47 2.25 7.71
CA LEU A 13 -28.21 1.00 8.43
C LEU A 13 -29.32 -0.05 8.25
N GLU A 14 -30.54 0.40 7.95
CA GLU A 14 -31.71 -0.46 7.67
C GLU A 14 -31.63 -1.17 6.33
N ASP A 15 -30.80 -0.67 5.42
CA ASP A 15 -30.62 -1.19 4.06
C ASP A 15 -29.41 -2.15 3.96
N LEU A 16 -28.72 -2.40 5.07
CA LEU A 16 -27.51 -3.20 5.15
C LEU A 16 -27.60 -4.23 6.28
N GLU A 17 -26.92 -5.36 6.11
CA GLU A 17 -26.79 -6.40 7.13
C GLU A 17 -25.36 -6.91 7.22
N LEU A 18 -24.81 -6.99 8.43
CA LEU A 18 -23.49 -7.60 8.62
C LEU A 18 -23.60 -9.11 8.62
N VAL A 19 -22.92 -9.77 7.67
CA VAL A 19 -22.92 -11.22 7.49
C VAL A 19 -21.52 -11.74 7.20
N GLU A 20 -21.30 -13.04 7.36
CA GLU A 20 -20.07 -13.72 6.93
C GLU A 20 -20.15 -14.11 5.46
N PHE A 21 -19.13 -13.72 4.69
CA PHE A 21 -18.92 -14.12 3.30
C PHE A 21 -17.80 -15.16 3.22
N PRO A 22 -17.91 -16.19 2.37
CA PRO A 22 -16.95 -17.29 2.33
C PRO A 22 -15.49 -16.88 2.04
N VAL A 23 -15.29 -15.80 1.31
CA VAL A 23 -13.95 -15.37 0.85
C VAL A 23 -13.42 -14.17 1.66
N THR A 24 -14.29 -13.25 2.01
CA THR A 24 -13.89 -11.95 2.58
C THR A 24 -14.19 -11.85 4.08
N GLY A 25 -14.72 -12.91 4.69
CA GLY A 25 -15.13 -12.88 6.09
C GLY A 25 -16.32 -11.96 6.30
N ARG A 26 -16.41 -11.34 7.48
CA ARG A 26 -17.53 -10.46 7.80
C ARG A 26 -17.52 -9.20 6.93
N GLY A 27 -18.69 -8.89 6.37
CA GLY A 27 -18.91 -7.72 5.53
C GLY A 27 -20.37 -7.29 5.55
N ALA A 28 -20.72 -6.25 4.82
CA ALA A 28 -22.09 -5.76 4.71
C ALA A 28 -22.77 -6.29 3.44
N ARG A 29 -23.97 -6.85 3.60
CA ARG A 29 -24.85 -7.31 2.54
C ARG A 29 -25.93 -6.28 2.26
N ALA A 30 -26.21 -6.01 0.97
CA ALA A 30 -27.28 -5.14 0.54
C ALA A 30 -28.66 -5.80 0.80
N LEU A 31 -29.53 -5.12 1.50
CA LEU A 31 -30.92 -5.54 1.72
C LEU A 31 -31.91 -4.97 0.69
N ARG A 32 -31.40 -4.13 -0.21
CA ARG A 32 -32.11 -3.64 -1.39
C ARG A 32 -31.14 -3.36 -2.54
N ARG A 33 -31.66 -2.98 -3.68
CA ARG A 33 -30.85 -2.51 -4.82
C ARG A 33 -30.31 -1.12 -4.57
N PHE A 34 -29.03 -0.89 -4.99
CA PHE A 34 -28.41 0.42 -5.01
C PHE A 34 -27.87 0.73 -6.41
N LYS A 35 -28.09 1.95 -6.87
CA LYS A 35 -27.46 2.45 -8.09
C LYS A 35 -26.11 3.06 -7.77
N GLN A 36 -25.16 2.95 -8.68
CA GLN A 36 -23.86 3.61 -8.55
C GLN A 36 -24.03 5.11 -8.27
N GLY A 37 -23.33 5.62 -7.25
CA GLY A 37 -23.41 7.00 -6.80
C GLY A 37 -24.56 7.28 -5.81
N GLU A 38 -25.46 6.33 -5.56
CA GLU A 38 -26.49 6.44 -4.54
C GLU A 38 -25.86 6.40 -3.15
N ARG A 39 -26.37 7.20 -2.19
CA ARG A 39 -25.91 7.17 -0.81
C ARG A 39 -26.39 5.89 -0.14
N ILE A 40 -25.43 5.14 0.42
CA ILE A 40 -25.69 3.88 1.11
C ILE A 40 -25.73 4.10 2.63
N LEU A 41 -24.77 4.89 3.15
CA LEU A 41 -24.55 5.02 4.58
C LEU A 41 -24.08 6.43 4.93
N THR A 42 -24.55 6.96 6.07
CA THR A 42 -24.00 8.17 6.67
C THR A 42 -23.76 7.94 8.14
N ILE A 43 -22.54 8.20 8.62
CA ILE A 43 -22.14 8.09 10.02
C ILE A 43 -21.91 9.51 10.56
N PRO A 44 -22.61 9.92 11.63
CA PRO A 44 -22.41 11.22 12.26
C PRO A 44 -21.02 11.40 12.82
N GLY A 45 -20.53 12.65 12.82
CA GLY A 45 -19.21 13.01 13.33
C GLY A 45 -18.95 12.55 14.75
N ASP A 46 -19.94 12.73 15.63
CA ASP A 46 -19.86 12.34 17.06
C ASP A 46 -19.70 10.84 17.27
N CYS A 47 -19.95 10.02 16.24
CA CYS A 47 -19.73 8.58 16.28
C CYS A 47 -18.35 8.16 15.76
N LEU A 48 -17.59 9.05 15.15
CA LEU A 48 -16.27 8.76 14.64
C LEU A 48 -15.24 8.66 15.78
N TRP A 49 -14.21 7.86 15.57
CA TRP A 49 -13.08 7.75 16.48
C TRP A 49 -11.92 8.56 15.94
N THR A 50 -11.74 9.77 16.44
CA THR A 50 -10.65 10.66 16.03
C THR A 50 -9.75 10.98 17.22
N VAL A 51 -8.59 11.56 16.93
CA VAL A 51 -7.67 12.04 17.95
C VAL A 51 -8.35 13.14 18.79
N GLU A 52 -9.13 14.01 18.14
CA GLU A 52 -9.88 15.09 18.79
C GLU A 52 -10.88 14.53 19.81
N HIS A 53 -11.59 13.45 19.49
CA HIS A 53 -12.50 12.78 20.44
C HIS A 53 -11.74 12.17 21.61
N ALA A 54 -10.57 11.57 21.39
CA ALA A 54 -9.73 11.06 22.46
C ALA A 54 -9.25 12.17 23.40
N TYR A 55 -8.84 13.31 22.86
CA TYR A 55 -8.44 14.48 23.66
C TYR A 55 -9.61 15.20 24.34
N ALA A 56 -10.82 15.11 23.78
CA ALA A 56 -12.04 15.67 24.37
C ALA A 56 -12.66 14.75 25.44
N ASP A 57 -12.23 13.50 25.54
CA ASP A 57 -12.74 12.57 26.55
C ASP A 57 -12.43 13.06 27.97
N PRO A 58 -13.42 13.10 28.89
CA PRO A 58 -13.27 13.73 30.20
C PRO A 58 -12.26 13.02 31.13
N LEU A 59 -12.00 11.74 30.91
CA LEU A 59 -11.06 10.96 31.72
C LEU A 59 -9.71 10.76 31.00
N LEU A 60 -9.73 10.43 29.74
CA LEU A 60 -8.52 10.17 28.95
C LEU A 60 -7.84 11.46 28.50
N GLY A 61 -8.60 12.49 28.10
CA GLY A 61 -8.08 13.75 27.57
C GLY A 61 -7.05 14.45 28.45
N PRO A 62 -7.28 14.61 29.77
CA PRO A 62 -6.27 15.20 30.68
C PRO A 62 -4.94 14.43 30.69
N VAL A 63 -4.97 13.10 30.59
CA VAL A 63 -3.77 12.26 30.52
C VAL A 63 -3.03 12.49 29.22
N LEU A 64 -3.74 12.47 28.08
CA LEU A 64 -3.14 12.73 26.77
C LEU A 64 -2.51 14.13 26.68
N CYS A 65 -3.20 15.15 27.21
CA CYS A 65 -2.71 16.53 27.24
C CYS A 65 -1.43 16.69 28.06
N SER A 66 -1.29 15.91 29.14
CA SER A 66 -0.10 15.97 30.03
C SER A 66 1.07 15.13 29.51
N THR A 67 0.84 14.21 28.55
CA THR A 67 1.87 13.31 28.02
C THR A 67 2.87 14.04 27.12
N GLN A 68 4.18 13.94 27.45
CA GLN A 68 5.26 14.54 26.67
C GLN A 68 6.34 13.50 26.34
N PRO A 69 6.82 13.48 25.08
CA PRO A 69 6.21 14.10 23.91
C PRO A 69 4.81 13.53 23.64
N PRO A 70 3.94 14.23 22.88
CA PRO A 70 2.61 13.74 22.52
C PRO A 70 2.68 12.37 21.85
N LEU A 71 1.65 11.55 22.04
CA LEU A 71 1.53 10.29 21.35
C LEU A 71 1.31 10.49 19.84
N SER A 72 1.70 9.52 19.02
CA SER A 72 1.34 9.50 17.61
C SER A 72 -0.19 9.39 17.44
N VAL A 73 -0.70 9.71 16.26
CA VAL A 73 -2.12 9.53 15.93
C VAL A 73 -2.54 8.07 16.14
N GLU A 74 -1.71 7.13 15.70
CA GLU A 74 -1.99 5.70 15.80
C GLU A 74 -2.00 5.22 17.25
N ASP A 75 -1.03 5.64 18.07
CA ASP A 75 -0.97 5.30 19.49
C ASP A 75 -2.15 5.91 20.26
N THR A 76 -2.51 7.16 19.95
CA THR A 76 -3.65 7.84 20.57
C THR A 76 -4.94 7.08 20.30
N LEU A 77 -5.21 6.70 19.05
CA LEU A 77 -6.39 5.92 18.68
C LEU A 77 -6.37 4.52 19.29
N ALA A 78 -5.20 3.86 19.29
CA ALA A 78 -5.07 2.53 19.90
C ALA A 78 -5.35 2.55 21.41
N ILE A 79 -4.78 3.53 22.12
CA ILE A 79 -5.06 3.70 23.55
C ILE A 79 -6.52 4.06 23.80
N TYR A 80 -7.13 4.90 22.96
CA TYR A 80 -8.53 5.24 23.08
C TYR A 80 -9.44 4.02 22.92
N LEU A 81 -9.16 3.15 21.93
CA LEU A 81 -9.86 1.87 21.76
C LEU A 81 -9.74 0.98 23.00
N LEU A 82 -8.54 0.80 23.55
CA LEU A 82 -8.29 -0.01 24.74
C LEU A 82 -8.95 0.61 25.98
N PHE A 83 -8.88 1.93 26.11
CA PHE A 83 -9.51 2.66 27.20
C PHE A 83 -11.02 2.41 27.21
N VAL A 84 -11.71 2.61 26.09
CA VAL A 84 -13.16 2.36 25.97
C VAL A 84 -13.49 0.88 26.21
N ARG A 85 -12.68 -0.06 25.67
CA ARG A 85 -12.84 -1.50 25.89
C ARG A 85 -12.81 -1.87 27.39
N SER A 86 -11.97 -1.19 28.16
CA SER A 86 -11.77 -1.46 29.58
C SER A 86 -12.88 -0.90 30.48
N ARG A 87 -13.72 0.03 30.00
CA ARG A 87 -14.78 0.67 30.81
C ARG A 87 -15.98 -0.20 30.99
N GLU A 88 -16.56 -0.17 32.21
CA GLU A 88 -17.77 -0.94 32.56
C GLU A 88 -19.06 -0.18 32.24
N SER A 89 -19.03 1.16 32.29
CA SER A 89 -20.19 2.03 32.07
C SER A 89 -19.77 3.36 31.44
N GLY A 90 -20.75 4.10 30.93
CA GLY A 90 -20.55 5.43 30.34
C GLY A 90 -20.06 5.46 28.92
N TYR A 91 -19.73 4.30 28.32
CA TYR A 91 -19.22 4.15 26.96
C TYR A 91 -19.98 3.10 26.15
N ASP A 92 -21.25 2.81 26.50
CA ASP A 92 -21.99 1.68 25.94
C ASP A 92 -22.10 1.71 24.42
N GLY A 93 -22.32 2.87 23.83
CA GLY A 93 -22.32 3.05 22.38
C GLY A 93 -20.97 2.75 21.75
N PRO A 94 -19.90 3.50 22.04
CA PRO A 94 -18.54 3.24 21.52
C PRO A 94 -18.05 1.82 21.84
N ARG A 95 -18.31 1.30 23.05
CA ARG A 95 -17.95 -0.06 23.45
C ARG A 95 -18.61 -1.12 22.58
N SER A 96 -19.85 -0.88 22.12
CA SER A 96 -20.53 -1.78 21.18
C SER A 96 -19.83 -1.89 19.84
N HIS A 97 -19.17 -0.82 19.38
CA HIS A 97 -18.31 -0.86 18.21
C HIS A 97 -17.03 -1.67 18.48
N VAL A 98 -16.35 -1.41 19.61
CA VAL A 98 -15.14 -2.18 19.98
C VAL A 98 -15.44 -3.67 20.09
N ALA A 99 -16.59 -4.05 20.64
CA ALA A 99 -17.05 -5.45 20.72
C ALA A 99 -17.36 -6.06 19.34
N ALA A 100 -17.63 -5.22 18.34
CA ALA A 100 -17.84 -5.66 16.97
C ALA A 100 -16.53 -5.77 16.16
N LEU A 101 -15.39 -5.31 16.67
CA LEU A 101 -14.10 -5.50 16.00
C LEU A 101 -13.67 -6.98 16.01
N PRO A 102 -12.82 -7.43 15.07
CA PRO A 102 -12.27 -8.79 15.08
C PRO A 102 -11.55 -9.11 16.40
N ALA A 103 -11.74 -10.32 16.92
CA ALA A 103 -11.03 -10.78 18.12
C ALA A 103 -9.52 -10.95 17.87
N SER A 104 -9.13 -11.27 16.63
CA SER A 104 -7.74 -11.45 16.19
C SER A 104 -7.56 -10.92 14.77
N TYR A 105 -6.31 -10.66 14.37
CA TYR A 105 -5.92 -10.16 13.07
C TYR A 105 -4.87 -11.07 12.43
N SER A 106 -4.91 -11.18 11.09
CA SER A 106 -3.93 -11.92 10.27
C SER A 106 -2.87 -10.98 9.68
N SER A 107 -2.54 -9.86 10.35
CA SER A 107 -1.41 -9.02 9.98
C SER A 107 -0.10 -9.77 10.23
N SER A 108 0.93 -9.50 9.42
CA SER A 108 2.23 -10.18 9.49
C SER A 108 2.91 -10.13 10.86
N ILE A 109 2.59 -9.17 11.73
CA ILE A 109 3.11 -9.07 13.10
C ILE A 109 2.59 -10.17 14.06
N PHE A 110 1.62 -10.96 13.62
CA PHE A 110 1.08 -12.11 14.35
C PHE A 110 1.49 -13.45 13.74
N PHE A 111 2.34 -13.43 12.70
CA PHE A 111 2.81 -14.66 12.07
C PHE A 111 3.78 -15.39 12.97
N GLU A 112 3.67 -16.71 12.98
CA GLU A 112 4.73 -17.56 13.52
C GLU A 112 5.99 -17.47 12.64
N ASN A 113 7.15 -17.81 13.20
CA ASN A 113 8.40 -17.63 12.48
C ASN A 113 8.46 -18.43 11.17
N ASP A 114 7.95 -19.64 11.15
CA ASP A 114 7.91 -20.51 9.97
C ASP A 114 6.96 -19.97 8.88
N GLU A 115 5.85 -19.34 9.28
CA GLU A 115 4.93 -18.66 8.37
C GLU A 115 5.60 -17.44 7.71
N LEU A 116 6.31 -16.64 8.50
CA LEU A 116 6.99 -15.45 8.03
C LEU A 116 8.20 -15.79 7.14
N GLU A 117 8.92 -16.88 7.44
CA GLU A 117 10.05 -17.36 6.63
C GLU A 117 9.66 -17.71 5.18
N VAL A 118 8.41 -18.02 4.91
CA VAL A 118 7.90 -18.25 3.53
C VAL A 118 8.13 -17.02 2.63
N CYS A 119 8.10 -15.82 3.22
CA CYS A 119 8.39 -14.58 2.49
C CYS A 119 9.77 -13.98 2.83
N ALA A 120 10.73 -14.78 3.31
CA ALA A 120 12.11 -14.32 3.54
C ALA A 120 12.70 -13.70 2.26
N GLY A 121 13.39 -12.58 2.42
CA GLY A 121 13.92 -11.78 1.30
C GLY A 121 12.98 -10.72 0.74
N THR A 122 11.69 -10.73 1.13
CA THR A 122 10.75 -9.68 0.74
C THR A 122 10.90 -8.41 1.57
N SER A 123 10.36 -7.31 1.05
CA SER A 123 10.20 -6.07 1.81
C SER A 123 9.30 -6.29 3.04
N LEU A 124 8.26 -7.11 2.91
CA LEU A 124 7.35 -7.46 4.02
C LEU A 124 8.11 -8.11 5.18
N TYR A 125 8.97 -9.11 4.90
CA TYR A 125 9.77 -9.79 5.92
C TYR A 125 10.60 -8.80 6.75
N THR A 126 11.36 -7.95 6.05
CA THR A 126 12.23 -6.95 6.68
C THR A 126 11.42 -5.95 7.51
N ILE A 127 10.34 -5.40 6.93
CA ILE A 127 9.50 -4.42 7.60
C ILE A 127 8.79 -5.04 8.81
N THR A 128 8.33 -6.30 8.72
CA THR A 128 7.66 -6.97 9.84
C THR A 128 8.61 -7.12 11.03
N LYS A 129 9.86 -7.58 10.81
CA LYS A 129 10.85 -7.70 11.89
C LYS A 129 11.20 -6.35 12.54
N GLN A 130 11.31 -5.30 11.74
CA GLN A 130 11.54 -3.94 12.26
C GLN A 130 10.32 -3.42 13.05
N LEU A 131 9.13 -3.74 12.57
CA LEU A 131 7.87 -3.30 13.20
C LEU A 131 7.63 -4.01 14.53
N GLU A 132 7.95 -5.30 14.63
CA GLU A 132 7.90 -6.04 15.90
C GLU A 132 8.74 -5.36 16.97
N GLN A 133 10.00 -5.05 16.65
CA GLN A 133 10.92 -4.37 17.57
C GLN A 133 10.40 -2.97 17.95
N ARG A 134 9.92 -2.22 16.94
CA ARG A 134 9.37 -0.88 17.17
C ARG A 134 8.14 -0.91 18.09
N ILE A 135 7.21 -1.85 17.89
CA ILE A 135 6.02 -2.00 18.74
C ILE A 135 6.43 -2.29 20.19
N GLU A 136 7.45 -3.11 20.42
CA GLU A 136 7.96 -3.38 21.76
C GLU A 136 8.54 -2.14 22.43
N ASP A 137 9.30 -1.34 21.69
CA ASP A 137 9.91 -0.10 22.18
C ASP A 137 8.83 0.99 22.44
N ASP A 138 7.87 1.14 21.53
CA ASP A 138 6.74 2.05 21.66
C ASP A 138 5.87 1.68 22.86
N TYR A 139 5.54 0.39 23.02
CA TYR A 139 4.77 -0.11 24.17
C TYR A 139 5.51 0.13 25.49
N ARG A 140 6.81 -0.15 25.56
CA ARG A 140 7.64 0.14 26.75
C ARG A 140 7.61 1.63 27.09
N GLY A 141 7.75 2.49 26.07
CA GLY A 141 7.62 3.94 26.23
C GLY A 141 6.22 4.35 26.71
N LEU A 142 5.17 3.70 26.21
CA LEU A 142 3.79 3.95 26.60
C LEU A 142 3.53 3.56 28.08
N VAL A 143 4.05 2.42 28.52
CA VAL A 143 3.98 2.01 29.93
C VAL A 143 4.65 3.01 30.84
N MET A 144 5.85 3.50 30.51
CA MET A 144 6.58 4.43 31.34
C MET A 144 5.95 5.84 31.38
N ARG A 145 5.32 6.29 30.31
CA ARG A 145 4.87 7.69 30.18
C ARG A 145 3.36 7.88 30.39
N VAL A 146 2.57 6.82 30.27
CA VAL A 146 1.11 6.89 30.31
C VAL A 146 0.54 5.83 31.26
N LEU A 147 0.63 4.54 30.88
CA LEU A 147 -0.11 3.47 31.55
C LEU A 147 0.32 3.31 33.02
N GLY A 148 1.61 3.26 33.27
CA GLY A 148 2.16 3.09 34.62
C GLY A 148 2.01 4.29 35.53
N LEU A 149 1.76 5.48 34.98
CA LEU A 149 1.51 6.70 35.74
C LEU A 149 0.04 6.85 36.16
N HIS A 150 -0.87 6.13 35.50
CA HIS A 150 -2.32 6.23 35.72
C HIS A 150 -2.95 4.82 35.89
N PRO A 151 -2.52 3.99 36.85
CA PRO A 151 -2.94 2.58 37.00
C PRO A 151 -4.45 2.44 37.25
N ASP A 152 -5.09 3.43 37.85
CA ASP A 152 -6.54 3.45 38.06
C ASP A 152 -7.35 3.55 36.73
N LEU A 153 -6.77 4.21 35.73
CA LEU A 153 -7.35 4.33 34.41
C LEU A 153 -6.91 3.18 33.49
N PHE A 154 -5.70 2.67 33.68
CA PHE A 154 -5.04 1.68 32.83
C PHE A 154 -4.54 0.50 33.65
N PRO A 155 -5.42 -0.38 34.14
CA PRO A 155 -5.01 -1.60 34.81
C PRO A 155 -4.18 -2.46 33.84
N LEU A 156 -2.91 -2.75 34.19
CA LEU A 156 -1.94 -3.34 33.28
C LEU A 156 -2.33 -4.74 32.77
N ASP A 157 -3.17 -5.46 33.52
CA ASP A 157 -3.75 -6.74 33.08
C ASP A 157 -4.71 -6.62 31.87
N LYS A 158 -5.26 -5.43 31.64
CA LYS A 158 -6.14 -5.09 30.48
C LYS A 158 -5.41 -4.29 29.39
N PHE A 159 -4.15 -3.97 29.57
CA PHE A 159 -3.34 -3.16 28.65
C PHE A 159 -1.98 -3.79 28.40
N MET A 160 -1.94 -5.11 28.19
CA MET A 160 -0.72 -5.83 27.82
C MET A 160 -0.28 -5.53 26.40
N ILE A 161 0.95 -5.88 26.07
CA ILE A 161 1.49 -5.69 24.69
C ILE A 161 0.65 -6.40 23.63
N ALA A 162 0.02 -7.54 23.96
CA ALA A 162 -0.89 -8.23 23.05
C ALA A 162 -2.13 -7.39 22.75
N ASP A 163 -2.68 -6.71 23.77
CA ASP A 163 -3.82 -5.80 23.62
C ASP A 163 -3.43 -4.57 22.77
N TYR A 164 -2.24 -4.04 23.00
CA TYR A 164 -1.71 -2.91 22.22
C TYR A 164 -1.49 -3.29 20.75
N LYS A 165 -0.92 -4.46 20.45
CA LYS A 165 -0.79 -5.00 19.08
C LYS A 165 -2.17 -5.13 18.43
N TRP A 166 -3.16 -5.68 19.16
CA TRP A 166 -4.54 -5.79 18.67
C TRP A 166 -5.15 -4.43 18.35
N ALA A 167 -4.97 -3.44 19.22
CA ALA A 167 -5.51 -2.10 19.01
C ALA A 167 -4.84 -1.38 17.84
N LEU A 168 -3.51 -1.50 17.69
CA LEU A 168 -2.78 -0.98 16.52
C LEU A 168 -3.30 -1.59 15.22
N CYS A 169 -3.51 -2.92 15.16
CA CYS A 169 -4.06 -3.56 13.98
C CYS A 169 -5.51 -3.14 13.70
N SER A 170 -6.31 -2.89 14.74
CA SER A 170 -7.64 -2.30 14.58
C SER A 170 -7.57 -0.93 13.91
N VAL A 171 -6.63 -0.08 14.33
CA VAL A 171 -6.41 1.23 13.73
C VAL A 171 -5.87 1.10 12.30
N TRP A 172 -4.83 0.28 12.06
CA TRP A 172 -4.21 0.16 10.74
C TRP A 172 -5.15 -0.39 9.67
N SER A 173 -6.00 -1.37 10.04
CA SER A 173 -6.88 -2.03 9.09
C SER A 173 -8.22 -1.34 8.87
N ARG A 174 -8.61 -0.41 9.76
CA ARG A 174 -9.97 0.15 9.77
C ARG A 174 -10.03 1.66 9.79
N ALA A 175 -8.95 2.36 10.19
CA ALA A 175 -8.96 3.81 10.13
C ALA A 175 -8.94 4.31 8.69
N MET A 176 -9.74 5.32 8.43
CA MET A 176 -9.86 6.02 7.17
C MET A 176 -9.18 7.38 7.29
N ASP A 177 -8.59 7.85 6.19
CA ASP A 177 -8.01 9.17 6.10
C ASP A 177 -9.00 10.12 5.41
N PHE A 178 -9.42 11.16 6.11
CA PHE A 178 -10.33 12.18 5.63
C PHE A 178 -9.56 13.44 5.28
N VAL A 179 -9.68 13.92 4.05
CA VAL A 179 -9.05 15.17 3.64
C VAL A 179 -9.98 16.33 3.98
N LEU A 180 -9.48 17.25 4.83
CA LEU A 180 -10.17 18.45 5.21
C LEU A 180 -9.99 19.57 4.17
N PRO A 181 -10.86 20.61 4.14
CA PRO A 181 -10.78 21.71 3.19
C PRO A 181 -9.46 22.50 3.25
N ASP A 182 -8.80 22.52 4.41
CA ASP A 182 -7.49 23.15 4.60
C ASP A 182 -6.31 22.29 4.12
N GLY A 183 -6.60 21.12 3.54
CA GLY A 183 -5.61 20.15 3.06
C GLY A 183 -5.01 19.26 4.15
N LYS A 184 -5.42 19.40 5.40
CA LYS A 184 -5.02 18.48 6.45
C LYS A 184 -5.74 17.15 6.32
N SER A 185 -5.11 16.09 6.82
CA SER A 185 -5.73 14.77 6.92
C SER A 185 -6.17 14.53 8.37
N LEU A 186 -7.42 14.13 8.52
CA LEU A 186 -7.98 13.61 9.77
C LEU A 186 -8.06 12.09 9.63
N ARG A 187 -7.37 11.36 10.53
CA ARG A 187 -7.44 9.90 10.58
C ARG A 187 -8.37 9.45 11.67
N GLY A 188 -9.27 8.51 11.37
CA GLY A 188 -10.23 8.00 12.36
C GLY A 188 -10.91 6.72 11.93
N LEU A 189 -11.58 6.05 12.88
CA LEU A 189 -12.44 4.91 12.58
C LEU A 189 -13.89 5.38 12.46
N ALA A 190 -14.61 4.74 11.55
CA ALA A 190 -16.03 5.02 11.32
C ALA A 190 -16.83 3.74 11.57
N PRO A 191 -17.49 3.61 12.74
CA PRO A 191 -18.26 2.43 13.09
C PRO A 191 -19.26 2.04 12.02
N PHE A 192 -19.38 0.76 11.73
CA PHE A 192 -20.12 0.15 10.65
C PHE A 192 -19.50 0.37 9.25
N ALA A 193 -19.07 1.59 8.88
CA ALA A 193 -18.41 1.83 7.60
C ALA A 193 -17.07 1.08 7.48
N ASP A 194 -16.38 0.88 8.60
CA ASP A 194 -15.16 0.09 8.72
C ASP A 194 -15.37 -1.43 8.62
N MET A 195 -16.64 -1.90 8.54
CA MET A 195 -16.99 -3.29 8.24
C MET A 195 -17.14 -3.57 6.73
N LEU A 196 -17.08 -2.53 5.89
CA LEU A 196 -17.14 -2.67 4.43
C LEU A 196 -15.79 -3.15 3.89
N ASN A 197 -15.80 -4.29 3.19
CA ASN A 197 -14.59 -4.90 2.66
C ASN A 197 -14.07 -4.18 1.40
N HIS A 198 -12.80 -4.43 1.07
CA HIS A 198 -12.18 -3.95 -0.15
C HIS A 198 -12.68 -4.66 -1.39
N SER A 199 -12.89 -3.91 -2.49
CA SER A 199 -13.00 -4.46 -3.83
C SER A 199 -12.28 -3.56 -4.84
N PRO A 200 -11.45 -4.12 -5.73
CA PRO A 200 -10.83 -3.35 -6.81
C PRO A 200 -11.83 -2.96 -7.91
N ASP A 201 -13.03 -3.56 -7.90
CA ASP A 201 -14.09 -3.35 -8.92
C ASP A 201 -15.03 -2.19 -8.60
N VAL A 202 -14.83 -1.51 -7.47
CA VAL A 202 -15.62 -0.34 -7.10
C VAL A 202 -14.79 0.93 -7.23
N VAL A 203 -15.45 2.06 -7.49
CA VAL A 203 -14.79 3.36 -7.49
C VAL A 203 -14.68 3.91 -6.06
N GLN A 204 -13.78 4.87 -5.83
CA GLN A 204 -13.71 5.61 -4.57
C GLN A 204 -15.09 6.21 -4.26
N CYS A 205 -15.67 5.86 -3.13
CA CYS A 205 -17.07 6.10 -2.84
C CYS A 205 -17.38 6.54 -1.41
N HIS A 206 -16.36 6.93 -0.63
CA HIS A 206 -16.58 7.52 0.69
C HIS A 206 -16.01 8.94 0.74
N ALA A 207 -16.69 9.81 1.45
CA ALA A 207 -16.32 11.20 1.62
C ALA A 207 -16.69 11.70 3.02
N TYR A 208 -15.83 12.53 3.58
CA TYR A 208 -16.08 13.25 4.83
C TYR A 208 -16.62 14.64 4.48
N ASP A 209 -17.74 15.00 5.09
CA ASP A 209 -18.30 16.34 5.02
C ASP A 209 -17.85 17.17 6.23
N PRO A 210 -16.94 18.15 6.05
CA PRO A 210 -16.41 18.94 7.15
C PRO A 210 -17.43 19.88 7.78
N LEU A 211 -18.56 20.18 7.11
CA LEU A 211 -19.60 21.04 7.65
C LEU A 211 -20.46 20.32 8.68
N SER A 212 -20.84 19.10 8.39
CA SER A 212 -21.61 18.24 9.31
C SER A 212 -20.72 17.34 10.16
N GLY A 213 -19.43 17.25 9.87
CA GLY A 213 -18.50 16.31 10.49
C GLY A 213 -18.80 14.84 10.16
N SER A 214 -19.71 14.56 9.23
CA SER A 214 -20.18 13.20 8.96
C SER A 214 -19.40 12.50 7.85
N LEU A 215 -19.29 11.17 7.94
CA LEU A 215 -18.83 10.32 6.87
C LEU A 215 -20.00 9.82 6.03
N SER A 216 -19.96 10.00 4.72
CA SER A 216 -20.92 9.40 3.78
C SER A 216 -20.23 8.34 2.93
N VAL A 217 -20.91 7.22 2.72
CA VAL A 217 -20.51 6.16 1.78
C VAL A 217 -21.55 6.10 0.66
N LEU A 218 -21.08 6.16 -0.58
CA LEU A 218 -21.90 6.02 -1.78
C LEU A 218 -21.71 4.62 -2.39
N ALA A 219 -22.64 4.18 -3.22
CA ALA A 219 -22.49 2.94 -3.98
C ALA A 219 -21.36 3.08 -5.01
N GLY A 220 -20.27 2.36 -4.86
CA GLY A 220 -19.12 2.36 -5.79
C GLY A 220 -19.41 1.68 -7.13
N LYS A 221 -20.48 0.89 -7.18
CA LYS A 221 -21.06 0.25 -8.37
C LYS A 221 -22.56 0.03 -8.15
N ASN A 222 -23.26 -0.54 -9.13
CA ASN A 222 -24.62 -1.05 -8.89
C ASN A 222 -24.55 -2.31 -8.03
N TYR A 223 -25.44 -2.41 -7.04
CA TYR A 223 -25.61 -3.59 -6.19
C TYR A 223 -27.02 -4.13 -6.33
N GLU A 224 -27.15 -5.44 -6.43
CA GLU A 224 -28.43 -6.16 -6.33
C GLU A 224 -28.71 -6.55 -4.87
N LEU A 225 -29.95 -6.93 -4.59
CA LEU A 225 -30.32 -7.51 -3.29
C LEU A 225 -29.44 -8.74 -3.00
N GLY A 226 -28.78 -8.78 -1.85
CA GLY A 226 -27.93 -9.86 -1.42
C GLY A 226 -26.45 -9.69 -1.78
N ASP A 227 -26.08 -8.73 -2.62
CA ASP A 227 -24.69 -8.44 -2.96
C ASP A 227 -23.90 -7.94 -1.75
N GLN A 228 -22.60 -8.28 -1.70
CA GLN A 228 -21.69 -7.64 -0.75
C GLN A 228 -21.41 -6.19 -1.18
N VAL A 229 -21.66 -5.25 -0.26
CA VAL A 229 -21.29 -3.86 -0.42
C VAL A 229 -19.83 -3.68 -0.03
N SER A 230 -19.05 -3.09 -0.91
CA SER A 230 -17.61 -2.90 -0.74
C SER A 230 -17.21 -1.46 -1.01
N ILE A 231 -16.06 -1.06 -0.45
CA ILE A 231 -15.40 0.22 -0.73
C ILE A 231 -14.02 -0.02 -1.33
N PHE A 232 -13.46 1.00 -1.93
CA PHE A 232 -12.11 0.95 -2.49
C PHE A 232 -11.10 1.48 -1.47
N TYR A 233 -10.20 0.61 -0.97
CA TYR A 233 -9.15 1.02 -0.01
C TYR A 233 -7.98 1.73 -0.69
N GLY A 234 -7.85 1.62 -2.00
CA GLY A 234 -6.75 2.16 -2.79
C GLY A 234 -6.09 1.10 -3.66
N SER A 235 -5.19 1.55 -4.54
CA SER A 235 -4.31 0.66 -5.33
C SER A 235 -3.13 0.23 -4.46
N ILE A 236 -3.32 -0.82 -3.65
CA ILE A 236 -2.41 -1.23 -2.59
C ILE A 236 -1.73 -2.55 -2.97
N PRO A 237 -0.39 -2.68 -2.90
CA PRO A 237 0.33 -3.93 -3.13
C PRO A 237 0.12 -4.93 -1.98
N ASN A 238 0.31 -6.23 -2.26
CA ASN A 238 0.08 -7.30 -1.30
C ASN A 238 0.91 -7.20 -0.01
N ASN A 239 2.13 -6.70 -0.08
CA ASN A 239 2.95 -6.48 1.13
C ASN A 239 2.30 -5.49 2.11
N ARG A 240 1.63 -4.45 1.61
CA ARG A 240 0.90 -3.50 2.44
C ARG A 240 -0.49 -4.00 2.82
N LEU A 241 -1.18 -4.72 1.90
CA LEU A 241 -2.47 -5.35 2.23
C LEU A 241 -2.31 -6.34 3.38
N LEU A 242 -1.30 -7.21 3.33
CA LEU A 242 -1.07 -8.19 4.38
C LEU A 242 -0.65 -7.53 5.70
N ARG A 243 0.27 -6.58 5.63
CA ARG A 243 0.76 -5.90 6.84
C ARG A 243 -0.31 -5.08 7.55
N LEU A 244 -1.13 -4.34 6.82
CA LEU A 244 -2.10 -3.41 7.40
C LEU A 244 -3.48 -4.04 7.59
N TYR A 245 -3.94 -4.85 6.63
CA TYR A 245 -5.31 -5.36 6.59
C TYR A 245 -5.42 -6.87 6.84
N GLY A 246 -4.31 -7.61 6.82
CA GLY A 246 -4.29 -9.04 7.10
C GLY A 246 -4.78 -9.94 5.96
N PHE A 247 -4.79 -9.45 4.72
CA PHE A 247 -5.16 -10.25 3.54
C PHE A 247 -4.29 -9.96 2.33
N VAL A 248 -4.36 -10.81 1.32
CA VAL A 248 -3.74 -10.63 0.01
C VAL A 248 -4.76 -10.85 -1.11
N MET A 249 -4.48 -10.29 -2.26
CA MET A 249 -5.20 -10.57 -3.51
C MET A 249 -4.29 -11.40 -4.41
N PRO A 250 -4.65 -12.65 -4.75
CA PRO A 250 -3.93 -13.41 -5.77
C PRO A 250 -3.82 -12.59 -7.07
N ASP A 251 -2.64 -12.61 -7.69
CA ASP A 251 -2.36 -11.85 -8.93
C ASP A 251 -2.70 -10.34 -8.84
N ASN A 252 -2.39 -9.71 -7.71
CA ASN A 252 -2.65 -8.28 -7.47
C ASN A 252 -1.92 -7.41 -8.51
N PRO A 253 -2.65 -6.65 -9.34
CA PRO A 253 -2.04 -5.80 -10.39
C PRO A 253 -1.25 -4.62 -9.80
N ASN A 254 -1.41 -4.33 -8.51
CA ASN A 254 -0.74 -3.25 -7.81
C ASN A 254 0.53 -3.72 -7.09
N ASP A 255 0.94 -4.99 -7.24
CA ASP A 255 2.16 -5.46 -6.60
C ASP A 255 3.36 -4.62 -6.99
N SER A 256 4.18 -4.30 -6.00
CA SER A 256 5.33 -3.43 -6.11
C SER A 256 6.46 -3.91 -5.21
N TYR A 257 7.67 -3.47 -5.53
CA TYR A 257 8.85 -3.60 -4.69
C TYR A 257 9.44 -2.22 -4.41
N ASP A 258 9.57 -1.85 -3.15
CA ASP A 258 10.12 -0.56 -2.75
C ASP A 258 11.65 -0.65 -2.67
N LEU A 259 12.31 -0.15 -3.72
CA LEU A 259 13.77 -0.10 -3.82
C LEU A 259 14.30 1.11 -3.04
N VAL A 260 15.10 0.85 -2.02
CA VAL A 260 15.79 1.91 -1.26
C VAL A 260 17.16 2.14 -1.86
N LEU A 261 17.37 3.33 -2.41
CA LEU A 261 18.67 3.80 -2.92
C LEU A 261 19.27 4.77 -1.91
N SER A 262 20.51 4.53 -1.51
CA SER A 262 21.21 5.38 -0.57
C SER A 262 22.65 5.69 -1.00
N THR A 263 23.14 6.87 -0.63
CA THR A 263 24.54 7.26 -0.83
C THR A 263 25.08 7.81 0.47
N HIS A 264 26.17 7.22 0.94
CA HIS A 264 26.77 7.61 2.21
C HIS A 264 27.38 9.02 2.11
N PRO A 265 27.28 9.88 3.14
CA PRO A 265 27.79 11.26 3.14
C PRO A 265 29.28 11.42 2.85
N ILE A 266 30.12 10.39 3.12
CA ILE A 266 31.54 10.40 2.79
C ILE A 266 31.86 10.06 1.32
N ALA A 267 30.84 9.74 0.51
CA ALA A 267 31.05 9.47 -0.91
C ALA A 267 31.64 10.71 -1.63
N PRO A 268 32.51 10.51 -2.64
CA PRO A 268 33.13 11.61 -3.37
C PRO A 268 32.07 12.57 -3.95
N PHE A 269 32.31 13.88 -3.77
CA PHE A 269 31.46 14.97 -4.26
C PHE A 269 30.01 14.94 -3.70
N TYR A 270 29.77 14.30 -2.54
CA TYR A 270 28.43 14.12 -1.96
C TYR A 270 27.61 15.43 -1.94
N GLY A 271 28.16 16.54 -1.45
CA GLY A 271 27.41 17.81 -1.37
C GLY A 271 26.99 18.39 -2.73
N LYS A 272 27.76 18.13 -3.80
CA LYS A 272 27.36 18.49 -5.18
C LYS A 272 26.26 17.55 -5.69
N LYS A 273 26.40 16.24 -5.45
CA LYS A 273 25.41 15.22 -5.82
C LYS A 273 24.08 15.40 -5.08
N GLN A 274 24.13 15.76 -3.79
CA GLN A 274 22.95 16.05 -3.00
C GLN A 274 22.10 17.19 -3.62
N LYS A 275 22.74 18.27 -4.07
CA LYS A 275 22.05 19.34 -4.79
C LYS A 275 21.42 18.86 -6.09
N LEU A 276 22.08 17.97 -6.82
CA LEU A 276 21.56 17.42 -8.09
C LEU A 276 20.37 16.48 -7.84
N TRP A 277 20.41 15.65 -6.79
CA TRP A 277 19.24 14.84 -6.40
C TRP A 277 18.07 15.73 -6.02
N ALA A 278 18.27 16.75 -5.17
CA ALA A 278 17.22 17.69 -4.80
C ALA A 278 16.59 18.39 -6.00
N LEU A 279 17.39 18.81 -6.96
CA LEU A 279 16.91 19.39 -8.22
C LEU A 279 16.15 18.38 -9.10
N ALA A 280 16.43 17.09 -8.97
CA ALA A 280 15.73 16.01 -9.64
C ALA A 280 14.45 15.53 -8.88
N GLY A 281 14.13 16.14 -7.73
CA GLY A 281 13.05 15.71 -6.85
C GLY A 281 13.38 14.42 -6.10
N LEU A 282 14.68 14.16 -5.84
CA LEU A 282 15.21 13.00 -5.14
C LEU A 282 16.01 13.46 -3.92
N ASP A 283 16.22 12.54 -2.99
CA ASP A 283 17.10 12.71 -1.85
C ASP A 283 18.29 11.76 -1.90
N SER A 284 19.32 12.01 -1.08
CA SER A 284 20.46 11.09 -0.94
C SER A 284 20.08 9.69 -0.43
N ILE A 285 18.91 9.58 0.21
CA ILE A 285 18.21 8.34 0.50
C ILE A 285 16.84 8.46 -0.14
N SER A 286 16.56 7.65 -1.14
CA SER A 286 15.30 7.69 -1.89
C SER A 286 14.67 6.29 -1.95
N THR A 287 13.39 6.19 -1.62
CA THR A 287 12.61 4.98 -1.83
C THR A 287 11.82 5.14 -3.13
N ILE A 288 12.04 4.24 -4.08
CA ILE A 288 11.40 4.27 -5.39
C ILE A 288 10.66 2.94 -5.59
N SER A 289 9.35 3.00 -5.76
CA SER A 289 8.54 1.82 -6.00
C SER A 289 8.68 1.34 -7.44
N LEU A 290 9.16 0.11 -7.61
CA LEU A 290 9.10 -0.66 -8.84
C LEU A 290 7.73 -1.31 -8.90
N THR A 291 7.05 -1.27 -10.04
CA THR A 291 5.69 -1.82 -10.21
C THR A 291 5.61 -2.75 -11.41
N LEU A 292 4.56 -3.54 -11.52
CA LEU A 292 4.33 -4.39 -12.70
C LEU A 292 4.18 -3.57 -13.99
N THR A 293 3.71 -2.33 -13.90
CA THR A 293 3.49 -1.45 -15.06
C THR A 293 4.69 -0.55 -15.37
N ASP A 294 5.50 -0.22 -14.37
CA ASP A 294 6.75 0.53 -14.49
C ASP A 294 7.83 -0.13 -13.63
N PRO A 295 8.41 -1.25 -14.10
CA PRO A 295 9.33 -2.05 -13.29
C PRO A 295 10.72 -1.42 -13.14
N LEU A 296 11.07 -0.44 -13.95
CA LEU A 296 12.31 0.32 -13.85
C LEU A 296 12.03 1.81 -14.10
N PRO A 297 11.47 2.51 -13.10
CA PRO A 297 11.16 3.93 -13.20
C PRO A 297 12.39 4.77 -13.55
N LYS A 298 12.20 5.80 -14.35
CA LYS A 298 13.29 6.70 -14.78
C LYS A 298 14.05 7.31 -13.58
N ASN A 299 13.40 7.48 -12.45
CA ASN A 299 14.00 8.00 -11.21
C ASN A 299 15.12 7.09 -10.66
N VAL A 300 15.00 5.77 -10.82
CA VAL A 300 16.05 4.82 -10.43
C VAL A 300 17.32 5.09 -11.23
N LEU A 301 17.21 5.17 -12.56
CA LEU A 301 18.35 5.45 -13.43
C LEU A 301 18.92 6.84 -13.17
N GLN A 302 18.08 7.84 -12.95
CA GLN A 302 18.51 9.20 -12.64
C GLN A 302 19.28 9.28 -11.33
N TYR A 303 18.78 8.61 -10.26
CA TYR A 303 19.50 8.51 -9.00
C TYR A 303 20.90 7.93 -9.18
N LEU A 304 20.99 6.80 -9.86
CA LEU A 304 22.23 6.06 -10.06
C LEU A 304 23.20 6.78 -11.00
N ARG A 305 22.70 7.50 -12.01
CA ARG A 305 23.54 8.37 -12.87
C ARG A 305 24.20 9.46 -12.04
N ILE A 306 23.44 10.16 -11.17
CA ILE A 306 23.99 11.19 -10.29
C ILE A 306 24.98 10.59 -9.30
N GLN A 307 24.68 9.42 -8.72
CA GLN A 307 25.56 8.73 -7.78
C GLN A 307 26.94 8.44 -8.39
N ARG A 308 27.01 8.15 -9.69
CA ARG A 308 28.25 7.77 -10.42
C ARG A 308 28.96 8.90 -11.11
N LEU A 309 28.55 10.16 -10.91
CA LEU A 309 29.27 11.31 -11.44
C LEU A 309 30.65 11.41 -10.81
N ASP A 310 31.66 11.58 -11.65
CA ASP A 310 33.01 11.94 -11.24
C ASP A 310 33.28 13.45 -11.38
N GLU A 311 34.51 13.89 -11.13
CA GLU A 311 34.86 15.29 -11.15
C GLU A 311 34.74 15.89 -12.57
N SER A 312 35.13 15.13 -13.60
CA SER A 312 35.05 15.56 -14.97
C SER A 312 33.62 15.69 -15.47
N ASP A 313 32.76 14.75 -15.06
CA ASP A 313 31.33 14.80 -15.32
C ASP A 313 30.72 16.06 -14.72
N LEU A 314 31.00 16.31 -13.44
CA LEU A 314 30.48 17.46 -12.70
C LEU A 314 30.93 18.81 -13.24
N ALA A 315 32.11 18.85 -13.86
CA ALA A 315 32.62 20.04 -14.56
C ALA A 315 32.02 20.24 -15.96
N ALA A 316 31.71 19.14 -16.65
CA ALA A 316 31.24 19.16 -18.04
C ALA A 316 29.70 19.20 -18.18
N ILE A 317 28.96 18.80 -17.15
CA ILE A 317 27.50 18.66 -17.22
C ILE A 317 26.85 20.04 -17.16
N ALA A 318 26.20 20.43 -18.25
CA ALA A 318 25.15 21.42 -18.19
C ALA A 318 24.03 20.87 -17.26
N LEU A 319 23.75 21.54 -16.14
CA LEU A 319 22.71 21.18 -15.16
C LEU A 319 21.41 20.72 -15.83
N GLN A 320 21.08 21.30 -16.97
CA GLN A 320 19.89 21.02 -17.76
C GLN A 320 19.76 19.55 -18.25
N LYS A 321 20.86 18.84 -18.54
CA LYS A 321 20.83 17.43 -18.97
C LYS A 321 20.41 16.47 -17.87
N LEU A 322 20.74 16.78 -16.63
CA LEU A 322 20.33 15.97 -15.46
C LEU A 322 18.84 16.12 -15.15
N TYR A 323 18.26 17.29 -15.39
CA TYR A 323 16.82 17.51 -15.25
C TYR A 323 16.01 16.75 -16.30
N THR A 324 16.54 16.58 -17.52
CA THR A 324 15.86 15.88 -18.61
C THR A 324 15.90 14.36 -18.45
N ARG A 325 16.60 13.85 -17.44
CA ARG A 325 16.78 12.38 -17.21
C ARG A 325 17.52 11.67 -18.35
N GLU A 326 18.33 12.40 -19.10
CA GLU A 326 19.13 11.84 -20.18
C GLU A 326 20.39 11.13 -19.68
N LYS A 327 20.90 10.16 -20.46
CA LYS A 327 22.20 9.53 -20.22
C LYS A 327 23.32 10.57 -20.36
N ILE A 328 24.39 10.40 -19.57
CA ILE A 328 25.58 11.25 -19.62
C ILE A 328 26.45 10.86 -20.79
N SER A 329 26.78 9.57 -20.88
CA SER A 329 27.51 8.93 -21.96
C SER A 329 27.08 7.46 -22.04
N ASP A 330 27.38 6.79 -23.17
CA ASP A 330 27.11 5.36 -23.31
C ASP A 330 27.91 4.52 -22.32
N ALA A 331 29.15 4.90 -22.03
CA ALA A 331 29.99 4.19 -21.07
C ALA A 331 29.40 4.23 -19.64
N LYS A 332 28.99 5.42 -19.16
CA LYS A 332 28.34 5.58 -17.85
C LYS A 332 26.98 4.89 -17.79
N GLU A 333 26.23 4.88 -18.87
CA GLU A 333 24.95 4.20 -18.94
C GLU A 333 25.09 2.68 -18.85
N VAL A 334 26.10 2.11 -19.53
CA VAL A 334 26.44 0.69 -19.40
C VAL A 334 26.77 0.36 -17.92
N GLU A 335 27.58 1.18 -17.25
CA GLU A 335 27.93 1.00 -15.83
C GLU A 335 26.67 1.02 -14.92
N VAL A 336 25.79 2.00 -15.13
CA VAL A 336 24.52 2.10 -14.37
C VAL A 336 23.66 0.88 -14.58
N LEU A 337 23.43 0.46 -15.83
CA LEU A 337 22.53 -0.65 -16.16
C LEU A 337 23.10 -2.01 -15.73
N GLN A 338 24.42 -2.21 -15.82
CA GLN A 338 25.08 -3.40 -15.28
C GLN A 338 24.89 -3.48 -13.76
N PHE A 339 25.14 -2.39 -13.06
CA PHE A 339 24.91 -2.34 -11.61
C PHE A 339 23.45 -2.64 -11.22
N VAL A 340 22.47 -2.09 -11.96
CA VAL A 340 21.04 -2.38 -11.70
C VAL A 340 20.77 -3.88 -11.90
N THR A 341 21.24 -4.45 -13.00
CA THR A 341 21.05 -5.87 -13.33
C THR A 341 21.64 -6.79 -12.25
N GLU A 342 22.87 -6.50 -11.81
CA GLU A 342 23.58 -7.26 -10.78
C GLU A 342 22.92 -7.11 -9.41
N SER A 343 22.57 -5.88 -9.03
CA SER A 343 21.91 -5.60 -7.74
C SER A 343 20.54 -6.27 -7.64
N ILE A 344 19.72 -6.17 -8.68
CA ILE A 344 18.42 -6.86 -8.70
C ILE A 344 18.62 -8.38 -8.74
N GLY A 345 19.64 -8.89 -9.42
CA GLY A 345 20.03 -10.29 -9.37
C GLY A 345 20.31 -10.76 -7.95
N SER A 346 21.13 -10.00 -7.21
CA SER A 346 21.46 -10.30 -5.80
C SER A 346 20.23 -10.22 -4.89
N LEU A 347 19.31 -9.27 -5.15
CA LEU A 347 18.03 -9.22 -4.42
C LEU A 347 17.20 -10.48 -4.67
N LEU A 348 17.06 -10.91 -5.94
CA LEU A 348 16.34 -12.14 -6.27
C LEU A 348 16.97 -13.40 -5.65
N ASP A 349 18.29 -13.45 -5.54
CA ASP A 349 18.99 -14.55 -4.90
C ASP A 349 18.86 -14.56 -3.36
N SER A 350 18.45 -13.45 -2.75
CA SER A 350 18.19 -13.36 -1.30
C SER A 350 16.83 -13.91 -0.88
N PHE A 351 15.94 -14.20 -1.80
CA PHE A 351 14.64 -14.78 -1.45
C PHE A 351 14.80 -16.24 -0.99
N GLY A 352 14.18 -16.58 0.14
CA GLY A 352 14.25 -17.92 0.72
C GLY A 352 13.72 -19.02 -0.20
N THR A 353 12.69 -18.72 -0.99
CA THR A 353 12.12 -19.63 -1.99
C THR A 353 12.00 -18.93 -3.33
N ARG A 354 12.52 -19.56 -4.39
CA ARG A 354 12.43 -19.03 -5.76
C ARG A 354 11.01 -19.08 -6.30
N LEU A 355 10.70 -18.16 -7.22
CA LEU A 355 9.38 -17.94 -7.79
C LEU A 355 8.73 -19.24 -8.34
N GLU A 356 9.47 -20.07 -9.09
CA GLU A 356 8.96 -21.29 -9.67
C GLU A 356 8.52 -22.29 -8.59
N LYS A 357 9.35 -22.43 -7.54
CA LYS A 357 9.02 -23.33 -6.42
C LYS A 357 7.86 -22.82 -5.57
N LEU A 358 7.73 -21.50 -5.43
CA LEU A 358 6.53 -20.90 -4.80
C LEU A 358 5.26 -21.20 -5.59
N GLN A 359 5.32 -21.11 -6.93
CA GLN A 359 4.20 -21.43 -7.80
C GLN A 359 3.81 -22.91 -7.71
N GLU A 360 4.79 -23.82 -7.69
CA GLU A 360 4.56 -25.26 -7.46
C GLU A 360 3.90 -25.50 -6.11
N ASN A 361 4.48 -24.97 -5.03
CA ASN A 361 3.97 -25.15 -3.67
C ASN A 361 2.53 -24.64 -3.52
N LEU A 362 2.21 -23.49 -4.12
CA LEU A 362 0.84 -22.95 -4.13
C LEU A 362 -0.11 -23.84 -4.92
N ALA A 363 0.32 -24.37 -6.08
CA ALA A 363 -0.49 -25.26 -6.92
C ALA A 363 -0.73 -26.63 -6.27
N GLU A 364 0.26 -27.14 -5.56
CA GLU A 364 0.20 -28.43 -4.83
C GLU A 364 -0.53 -28.31 -3.48
N GLY A 365 -0.91 -27.09 -3.06
CA GLY A 365 -1.60 -26.86 -1.80
C GLY A 365 -0.71 -27.04 -0.55
N VAL A 366 0.62 -26.90 -0.70
CA VAL A 366 1.57 -26.91 0.43
C VAL A 366 1.22 -25.86 1.46
N TYR A 367 0.74 -24.73 0.98
CA TYR A 367 0.22 -23.64 1.82
C TYR A 367 -1.31 -23.62 1.73
N PRO A 368 -2.05 -23.97 2.81
CA PRO A 368 -3.50 -23.96 2.81
C PRO A 368 -4.07 -22.58 2.42
N PRO A 369 -5.00 -22.50 1.46
CA PRO A 369 -5.60 -21.25 1.03
C PRO A 369 -6.19 -20.45 2.20
N GLY A 370 -5.90 -19.15 2.24
CA GLY A 370 -6.35 -18.24 3.30
C GLY A 370 -5.53 -18.27 4.58
N GLY A 371 -4.52 -19.18 4.70
CA GLY A 371 -3.60 -19.20 5.83
C GLY A 371 -2.46 -18.17 5.70
N ASN A 372 -1.75 -17.93 6.79
CA ASN A 372 -0.67 -16.94 6.86
C ASN A 372 0.48 -17.28 5.88
N ALA A 373 0.92 -18.54 5.84
CA ALA A 373 1.96 -19.00 4.91
C ALA A 373 1.54 -18.84 3.43
N TRP A 374 0.26 -19.07 3.12
CA TRP A 374 -0.30 -18.82 1.78
C TRP A 374 -0.26 -17.33 1.43
N ALA A 375 -0.62 -16.46 2.37
CA ALA A 375 -0.56 -15.02 2.18
C ALA A 375 0.89 -14.53 2.00
N ALA A 376 1.83 -15.02 2.83
CA ALA A 376 3.25 -14.75 2.71
C ALA A 376 3.82 -15.17 1.35
N ALA A 377 3.42 -16.37 0.84
CA ALA A 377 3.82 -16.86 -0.47
C ALA A 377 3.35 -15.94 -1.61
N HIS A 378 2.12 -15.42 -1.54
CA HIS A 378 1.61 -14.47 -2.53
C HIS A 378 2.36 -13.14 -2.53
N VAL A 379 2.77 -12.62 -1.37
CA VAL A 379 3.63 -11.43 -1.29
C VAL A 379 4.97 -11.70 -1.95
N SER A 380 5.62 -12.82 -1.59
CA SER A 380 6.91 -13.21 -2.19
C SER A 380 6.81 -13.38 -3.71
N LEU A 381 5.73 -14.00 -4.19
CA LEU A 381 5.47 -14.18 -5.62
C LEU A 381 5.34 -12.82 -6.34
N GLY A 382 4.58 -11.89 -5.77
CA GLY A 382 4.35 -10.56 -6.34
C GLY A 382 5.65 -9.75 -6.43
N GLU A 383 6.42 -9.68 -5.35
CA GLU A 383 7.70 -8.93 -5.32
C GLU A 383 8.76 -9.53 -6.25
N GLN A 384 8.89 -10.87 -6.30
CA GLN A 384 9.81 -11.53 -7.24
C GLN A 384 9.42 -11.28 -8.70
N ARG A 385 8.12 -11.26 -9.03
CA ARG A 385 7.64 -10.91 -10.39
C ARG A 385 8.08 -9.49 -10.77
N VAL A 386 7.89 -8.52 -9.90
CA VAL A 386 8.31 -7.12 -10.14
C VAL A 386 9.81 -7.03 -10.34
N LEU A 387 10.61 -7.64 -9.47
CA LEU A 387 12.07 -7.62 -9.59
C LEU A 387 12.58 -8.29 -10.86
N ARG A 388 11.99 -9.41 -11.29
CA ARG A 388 12.34 -10.09 -12.55
C ARG A 388 12.06 -9.20 -13.77
N LEU A 389 10.93 -8.50 -13.76
CA LEU A 389 10.59 -7.55 -14.81
C LEU A 389 11.57 -6.36 -14.83
N ALA A 390 11.95 -5.86 -13.65
CA ALA A 390 12.93 -4.80 -13.51
C ALA A 390 14.33 -5.23 -14.06
N LYS A 391 14.77 -6.43 -13.70
CA LYS A 391 16.02 -7.01 -14.21
C LYS A 391 15.99 -7.13 -15.74
N LYS A 392 14.94 -7.74 -16.26
CA LYS A 392 14.78 -7.88 -17.72
C LYS A 392 14.78 -6.52 -18.42
N ARG A 393 14.08 -5.53 -17.88
CA ARG A 393 14.07 -4.17 -18.44
C ARG A 393 15.46 -3.55 -18.45
N ALA A 394 16.25 -3.73 -17.38
CA ALA A 394 17.64 -3.26 -17.33
C ALA A 394 18.52 -3.97 -18.38
N GLU A 395 18.36 -5.27 -18.54
CA GLU A 395 19.08 -6.08 -19.57
C GLU A 395 18.73 -5.64 -21.00
N ASP A 396 17.45 -5.40 -21.29
CA ASP A 396 16.98 -4.91 -22.60
C ASP A 396 17.58 -3.53 -22.91
N LEU A 397 17.59 -2.62 -21.92
CA LEU A 397 18.22 -1.30 -22.04
C LEU A 397 19.74 -1.42 -22.23
N LEU A 398 20.41 -2.27 -21.49
CA LEU A 398 21.85 -2.53 -21.60
C LEU A 398 22.21 -3.03 -23.00
N THR A 399 21.42 -3.96 -23.53
CA THR A 399 21.58 -4.47 -24.90
C THR A 399 21.39 -3.37 -25.93
N ALA A 400 20.36 -2.52 -25.75
CA ALA A 400 20.10 -1.39 -26.64
C ALA A 400 21.25 -0.37 -26.66
N VAL A 401 21.81 -0.06 -25.47
CA VAL A 401 22.98 0.85 -25.38
C VAL A 401 24.18 0.25 -26.06
N LYS A 402 24.51 -1.02 -25.80
CA LYS A 402 25.64 -1.74 -26.42
C LYS A 402 25.49 -1.86 -27.94
N SER A 403 24.27 -1.98 -28.44
CA SER A 403 23.97 -2.00 -29.88
C SER A 403 23.95 -0.61 -30.53
N ARG A 404 24.33 0.46 -29.82
CA ARG A 404 24.27 1.86 -30.24
C ARG A 404 22.84 2.37 -30.54
N ASN A 405 21.81 1.72 -29.99
CA ASN A 405 20.43 2.21 -30.07
C ASN A 405 20.20 3.29 -29.01
N GLU A 406 19.33 4.24 -29.33
CA GLU A 406 18.96 5.29 -28.37
C GLU A 406 18.17 4.70 -27.18
N ILE A 407 18.57 5.03 -25.95
CA ILE A 407 17.90 4.61 -24.72
C ILE A 407 16.41 5.00 -24.74
N GLU A 408 16.10 6.15 -25.30
CA GLU A 408 14.72 6.63 -25.43
C GLU A 408 13.86 5.69 -26.29
N ARG A 409 14.39 5.11 -27.37
CA ARG A 409 13.70 4.07 -28.14
C ARG A 409 13.49 2.81 -27.32
N ALA A 410 14.49 2.39 -26.56
CA ALA A 410 14.37 1.23 -25.68
C ALA A 410 13.38 1.46 -24.52
N LEU A 411 13.34 2.68 -23.95
CA LEU A 411 12.36 3.07 -22.92
C LEU A 411 10.93 3.17 -23.46
N SER A 412 10.77 3.46 -24.75
CA SER A 412 9.47 3.48 -25.44
C SER A 412 9.05 2.12 -26.01
N SER A 413 9.92 1.10 -25.95
CA SER A 413 9.57 -0.25 -26.40
C SER A 413 8.42 -0.83 -25.59
N PRO A 414 7.51 -1.58 -26.20
CA PRO A 414 6.41 -2.22 -25.49
C PRO A 414 6.95 -3.15 -24.39
N LEU A 415 6.26 -3.19 -23.29
CA LEU A 415 6.57 -4.06 -22.17
C LEU A 415 6.51 -5.53 -22.60
N HIS A 416 7.50 -6.35 -22.23
CA HIS A 416 7.60 -7.75 -22.66
C HIS A 416 6.82 -8.73 -21.76
N TRP A 417 5.81 -8.26 -21.03
CA TRP A 417 4.97 -9.10 -20.16
C TRP A 417 3.49 -8.76 -20.32
N CYS A 418 2.64 -9.67 -19.88
CA CYS A 418 1.21 -9.45 -19.84
C CYS A 418 0.85 -8.38 -18.79
N ALA A 419 0.27 -7.26 -19.22
CA ALA A 419 -0.11 -6.16 -18.35
C ALA A 419 -1.19 -6.50 -17.31
N ASN A 420 -1.87 -7.65 -17.44
CA ASN A 420 -2.87 -8.09 -16.47
C ASN A 420 -2.28 -9.05 -15.42
N CYS A 421 -1.54 -10.07 -15.84
CA CYS A 421 -1.10 -11.15 -14.96
C CYS A 421 0.42 -11.23 -14.77
N GLY A 422 1.20 -10.33 -15.37
CA GLY A 422 2.66 -10.30 -15.24
C GLY A 422 3.42 -11.43 -15.96
N LYS A 423 2.75 -12.37 -16.62
CA LYS A 423 3.40 -13.48 -17.32
C LYS A 423 4.22 -12.97 -18.52
N ASP A 424 5.46 -13.41 -18.62
CA ASP A 424 6.42 -13.05 -19.66
C ASP A 424 6.85 -14.22 -20.57
N SER A 425 6.62 -15.46 -20.10
CA SER A 425 7.07 -16.71 -20.73
C SER A 425 6.11 -17.27 -21.79
N VAL A 426 5.14 -16.49 -22.24
CA VAL A 426 4.14 -16.91 -23.25
C VAL A 426 4.09 -15.90 -24.41
N PRO A 427 3.64 -16.29 -25.61
CA PRO A 427 3.43 -15.36 -26.71
C PRO A 427 2.50 -14.21 -26.26
N LEU A 428 2.95 -12.97 -26.46
CA LEU A 428 2.24 -11.79 -26.06
C LEU A 428 1.63 -11.05 -27.26
N MET A 429 0.42 -10.55 -27.09
CA MET A 429 -0.29 -9.74 -28.09
C MET A 429 -0.35 -8.29 -27.64
N LEU A 430 -0.01 -7.36 -28.53
CA LEU A 430 -0.13 -5.93 -28.30
C LEU A 430 -1.60 -5.49 -28.19
N CYS A 431 -1.87 -4.49 -27.33
CA CYS A 431 -3.13 -3.77 -27.37
C CYS A 431 -3.33 -3.15 -28.77
N GLY A 432 -4.40 -3.56 -29.45
CA GLY A 432 -4.68 -3.11 -30.82
C GLY A 432 -4.85 -1.60 -30.97
N ARG A 433 -5.18 -0.89 -29.89
CA ARG A 433 -5.44 0.56 -29.89
C ARG A 433 -4.21 1.40 -29.57
N CYS A 434 -3.53 1.17 -28.45
CA CYS A 434 -2.42 2.01 -28.00
C CYS A 434 -1.04 1.42 -28.30
N LYS A 435 -0.96 0.11 -28.55
CA LYS A 435 0.29 -0.64 -28.75
C LYS A 435 1.32 -0.47 -27.61
N GLY A 436 0.92 0.11 -26.49
CA GLY A 436 1.79 0.42 -25.36
C GLY A 436 1.80 -0.67 -24.26
N VAL A 437 0.93 -1.67 -24.34
CA VAL A 437 0.85 -2.78 -23.40
C VAL A 437 0.62 -4.10 -24.13
N MET A 438 1.10 -5.20 -23.53
CA MET A 438 0.96 -6.55 -24.07
C MET A 438 0.11 -7.43 -23.17
N TYR A 439 -0.47 -8.50 -23.74
CA TYR A 439 -1.31 -9.47 -23.04
C TYR A 439 -0.99 -10.88 -23.51
N CYS A 440 -0.98 -11.85 -22.60
CA CYS A 440 -0.80 -13.26 -22.93
C CYS A 440 -2.03 -13.90 -23.60
N GLY A 441 -3.15 -13.18 -23.67
CA GLY A 441 -4.37 -13.64 -24.32
C GLY A 441 -5.51 -12.63 -24.17
N ARG A 442 -6.60 -12.90 -24.91
CA ARG A 442 -7.79 -12.04 -24.92
C ARG A 442 -8.45 -11.92 -23.54
N ALA A 443 -8.41 -12.97 -22.74
CA ALA A 443 -8.95 -12.96 -21.38
C ALA A 443 -8.26 -11.91 -20.52
N CYS A 444 -6.92 -11.86 -20.54
CA CYS A 444 -6.15 -10.86 -19.81
C CYS A 444 -6.37 -9.45 -20.34
N GLN A 445 -6.52 -9.28 -21.64
CA GLN A 445 -6.85 -7.99 -22.23
C GLN A 445 -8.23 -7.49 -21.78
N VAL A 446 -9.23 -8.34 -21.73
CA VAL A 446 -10.57 -7.99 -21.28
C VAL A 446 -10.58 -7.66 -19.79
N ALA A 447 -9.93 -8.48 -18.97
CA ALA A 447 -9.84 -8.26 -17.52
C ALA A 447 -9.17 -6.91 -17.18
N HIS A 448 -8.07 -6.58 -17.87
CA HIS A 448 -7.33 -5.33 -17.65
C HIS A 448 -8.00 -4.11 -18.32
N PHE A 449 -8.98 -4.31 -19.22
CA PHE A 449 -9.52 -3.25 -20.06
C PHE A 449 -10.15 -2.10 -19.26
N LYS A 450 -10.82 -2.38 -18.15
CA LYS A 450 -11.42 -1.33 -17.30
C LYS A 450 -10.37 -0.33 -16.79
N GLN A 451 -9.23 -0.83 -16.34
CA GLN A 451 -8.11 -0.02 -15.84
C GLN A 451 -7.36 0.64 -17.00
N HIS A 452 -7.07 -0.14 -18.05
CA HIS A 452 -6.33 0.33 -19.20
C HIS A 452 -7.09 1.36 -20.05
N LYS A 453 -8.43 1.31 -20.10
CA LYS A 453 -9.26 2.22 -20.89
C LYS A 453 -9.00 3.69 -20.58
N ALA A 454 -8.77 4.03 -19.31
CA ALA A 454 -8.52 5.41 -18.86
C ALA A 454 -7.23 6.00 -19.45
N ILE A 455 -6.20 5.16 -19.70
CA ILE A 455 -4.87 5.55 -20.19
C ILE A 455 -4.61 5.12 -21.64
N CYS A 456 -5.52 4.33 -22.23
CA CYS A 456 -5.40 3.79 -23.57
C CYS A 456 -5.66 4.88 -24.62
N ARG A 457 -4.62 5.60 -25.01
CA ARG A 457 -4.67 6.56 -26.11
C ARG A 457 -4.25 5.89 -27.41
N ALA A 458 -4.97 6.15 -28.52
CA ALA A 458 -4.52 5.71 -29.83
C ALA A 458 -3.15 6.35 -30.13
N THR A 459 -2.19 5.54 -30.55
CA THR A 459 -0.94 6.06 -31.11
C THR A 459 -1.29 6.86 -32.34
N THR A 460 -1.32 8.17 -32.20
CA THR A 460 -1.39 9.07 -33.38
C THR A 460 -0.08 8.87 -34.14
N THR A 461 -0.19 8.24 -35.30
CA THR A 461 0.81 8.29 -36.36
C THR A 461 0.96 9.76 -36.83
N LYS A 462 1.72 10.55 -36.07
CA LYS A 462 2.31 11.79 -36.57
C LYS A 462 3.75 11.45 -36.93
N ASN A 463 3.98 11.16 -38.20
CA ASN A 463 5.14 11.53 -39.00
C ASN A 463 5.12 10.78 -40.32
N ARG A 464 4.31 11.26 -41.24
CA ARG A 464 4.61 11.27 -42.69
C ARG A 464 3.93 12.54 -43.19
N ASP A 465 4.72 13.57 -43.34
CA ASP A 465 4.57 14.69 -44.24
C ASP A 465 5.26 15.94 -43.66
N THR A 466 6.55 15.98 -43.78
CA THR A 466 7.33 17.22 -43.99
C THR A 466 8.69 16.83 -44.57
N MET A 467 8.67 16.42 -45.82
CA MET A 467 9.75 16.61 -46.75
C MET A 467 9.10 16.86 -48.12
N LYS A 468 8.84 18.09 -48.41
CA LYS A 468 8.90 18.71 -49.74
C LYS A 468 9.48 20.10 -49.58
#